data_117debffe9182453949b2adecb539aa5
#
_entry.id   117debffe9182453949b2adecb539aa5
#
_cell.length_a   1.000
_cell.length_b   1.000
_cell.length_c   1.000
_cell.angle_alpha   90.00
_cell.angle_beta   90.00
_cell.angle_gamma   90.00
#
_symmetry.space_group_name_H-M   'P 1'
#
loop_
_entity.id
_entity.type
_entity.pdbx_description
1 polymer ?
#
loop_
_entity_poly.entity_id
_entity_poly.type
_entity_poly.pdbx_seq_one_letter_code
_entity_poly.pdbx_strand_id
1 'polypeptide(L)'
;MSRPEASEAPLPVAVVLLSGGLDSTTCLAIARAEGFRPIALSFRYGQRHTHELDCARRVAEAAGVEHLVVDIDLAGVGGSALLDEAIAVPKHADADAMVAATGTGPGGSDIPITYVPARNTVFLAHALALAEARGARDLFIGVNAVDYSGYPDCRPEYLAAFEAMANLATRAAVEGHRLVVHAPLLTLTKAEIIGRGVALGVDYAMTSTCYDPAPDGSACGHCDACLLRARGFADAGVADPTTYAEDAGP
;
A
#
# COMPACT_ATOMS: atom_id res chain seq x y z
N MET A 1 19.53 3.02 -48.09
CA MET A 1 18.49 3.85 -47.49
C MET A 1 18.05 3.16 -46.24
N SER A 2 18.61 3.60 -45.07
CA SER A 2 18.27 3.06 -43.75
C SER A 2 16.86 3.56 -43.36
N ARG A 3 15.98 2.65 -42.93
CA ARG A 3 14.69 3.01 -42.36
C ARG A 3 14.94 3.86 -41.09
N PRO A 4 14.22 4.96 -40.89
CA PRO A 4 14.27 5.64 -39.61
C PRO A 4 13.72 4.70 -38.52
N GLU A 5 14.48 4.50 -37.42
CA GLU A 5 14.03 3.87 -36.22
C GLU A 5 12.83 4.67 -35.72
N ALA A 6 11.68 3.99 -35.59
CA ALA A 6 10.51 4.60 -34.97
C ALA A 6 10.90 4.92 -33.52
N SER A 7 11.02 6.20 -33.17
CA SER A 7 11.16 6.65 -31.81
C SER A 7 9.92 6.19 -31.04
N GLU A 8 10.07 5.19 -30.17
CA GLU A 8 8.98 4.81 -29.25
C GLU A 8 8.65 6.03 -28.39
N ALA A 9 7.38 6.36 -28.35
CA ALA A 9 6.90 7.43 -27.48
C ALA A 9 7.27 7.09 -26.03
N PRO A 10 7.72 8.08 -25.22
CA PRO A 10 8.06 7.81 -23.83
C PRO A 10 6.83 7.27 -23.08
N LEU A 11 7.06 6.26 -22.22
CA LEU A 11 6.00 5.67 -21.39
C LEU A 11 5.32 6.74 -20.52
N PRO A 12 4.00 6.67 -20.34
CA PRO A 12 3.28 7.59 -19.48
C PRO A 12 3.78 7.49 -18.04
N VAL A 13 3.90 8.65 -17.38
CA VAL A 13 4.31 8.72 -15.98
C VAL A 13 3.12 8.42 -15.08
N ALA A 14 3.33 7.57 -14.06
CA ALA A 14 2.36 7.34 -12.99
C ALA A 14 3.00 7.58 -11.62
N VAL A 15 2.23 8.08 -10.65
CA VAL A 15 2.65 8.11 -9.24
C VAL A 15 2.08 6.90 -8.52
N VAL A 16 2.93 6.10 -7.89
CA VAL A 16 2.54 4.90 -7.16
C VAL A 16 2.82 5.08 -5.67
N LEU A 17 1.78 4.98 -4.84
CA LEU A 17 1.94 4.96 -3.38
C LEU A 17 2.64 3.65 -2.97
N LEU A 18 3.85 3.75 -2.43
CA LEU A 18 4.69 2.62 -2.05
C LEU A 18 4.98 2.65 -0.55
N SER A 19 4.37 1.76 0.22
CA SER A 19 4.64 1.61 1.65
C SER A 19 5.81 0.66 1.95
N GLY A 20 6.17 -0.22 1.02
CA GLY A 20 7.11 -1.32 1.24
C GLY A 20 6.44 -2.61 1.72
N GLY A 21 5.11 -2.61 1.86
CA GLY A 21 4.30 -3.80 2.12
C GLY A 21 3.97 -4.58 0.84
N LEU A 22 3.44 -5.79 1.03
CA LEU A 22 3.05 -6.73 -0.02
C LEU A 22 2.18 -6.08 -1.10
N ASP A 23 1.09 -5.42 -0.69
CA ASP A 23 0.09 -4.88 -1.61
C ASP A 23 0.66 -3.74 -2.46
N SER A 24 1.32 -2.77 -1.84
CA SER A 24 1.91 -1.63 -2.55
C SER A 24 3.02 -2.03 -3.52
N THR A 25 3.80 -3.06 -3.17
CA THR A 25 4.84 -3.62 -4.04
C THR A 25 4.23 -4.32 -5.25
N THR A 26 3.17 -5.09 -5.05
CA THR A 26 2.41 -5.72 -6.14
C THR A 26 1.78 -4.66 -7.05
N CYS A 27 1.22 -3.59 -6.47
CA CYS A 27 0.66 -2.47 -7.21
C CYS A 27 1.72 -1.77 -8.10
N LEU A 28 2.94 -1.58 -7.60
CA LEU A 28 4.06 -1.04 -8.38
C LEU A 28 4.42 -1.96 -9.56
N ALA A 29 4.47 -3.28 -9.34
CA ALA A 29 4.75 -4.25 -10.39
C ALA A 29 3.66 -4.23 -11.48
N ILE A 30 2.39 -4.09 -11.09
CA ILE A 30 1.26 -3.96 -12.02
C ILE A 30 1.40 -2.69 -12.86
N ALA A 31 1.65 -1.54 -12.26
CA ALA A 31 1.81 -0.28 -13.00
C ALA A 31 2.91 -0.38 -14.06
N ARG A 32 4.03 -1.03 -13.73
CA ARG A 32 5.11 -1.30 -14.70
C ARG A 32 4.69 -2.22 -15.82
N ALA A 33 3.98 -3.31 -15.49
CA ALA A 33 3.50 -4.29 -16.49
C ALA A 33 2.45 -3.69 -17.43
N GLU A 34 1.68 -2.70 -16.96
CA GLU A 34 0.70 -1.94 -17.75
C GLU A 34 1.35 -0.84 -18.62
N GLY A 35 2.69 -0.74 -18.60
CA GLY A 35 3.43 0.14 -19.50
C GLY A 35 3.63 1.56 -18.97
N PHE A 36 3.45 1.78 -17.67
CA PHE A 36 3.77 3.07 -17.05
C PHE A 36 5.25 3.17 -16.67
N ARG A 37 5.73 4.40 -16.56
CA ARG A 37 6.99 4.75 -15.90
C ARG A 37 6.67 5.29 -14.50
N PRO A 38 6.75 4.45 -13.44
CA PRO A 38 6.33 4.85 -12.11
C PRO A 38 7.33 5.80 -11.45
N ILE A 39 6.77 6.72 -10.63
CA ILE A 39 7.45 7.41 -9.54
C ILE A 39 6.87 6.84 -8.25
N ALA A 40 7.68 6.15 -7.47
CA ALA A 40 7.28 5.60 -6.18
C ALA A 40 7.25 6.72 -5.12
N LEU A 41 6.16 6.83 -4.38
CA LEU A 41 5.97 7.82 -3.34
C LEU A 41 5.71 7.14 -2.00
N SER A 42 6.58 7.36 -1.04
CA SER A 42 6.48 6.87 0.34
C SER A 42 6.35 8.01 1.33
N PHE A 43 5.83 7.71 2.51
CA PHE A 43 5.63 8.69 3.58
C PHE A 43 6.27 8.26 4.88
N ARG A 44 6.98 9.20 5.52
CA ARG A 44 7.26 9.13 6.95
C ARG A 44 6.24 10.02 7.64
N TYR A 45 5.33 9.40 8.43
CA TYR A 45 4.16 10.11 8.96
C TYR A 45 4.00 10.00 10.48
N GLY A 46 5.08 9.62 11.18
CA GLY A 46 5.07 9.39 12.62
C GLY A 46 4.65 7.97 13.01
N GLN A 47 4.72 7.01 12.07
CA GLN A 47 4.49 5.60 12.35
C GLN A 47 5.52 5.05 13.36
N ARG A 48 5.10 4.07 14.17
CA ARG A 48 5.88 3.47 15.27
C ARG A 48 7.24 2.93 14.86
N HIS A 49 7.39 2.48 13.61
CA HIS A 49 8.65 1.95 13.07
C HIS A 49 8.85 2.37 11.62
N THR A 50 10.09 2.46 11.21
CA THR A 50 10.48 2.90 9.85
C THR A 50 10.88 1.74 8.95
N HIS A 51 10.80 0.48 9.42
CA HIS A 51 11.23 -0.70 8.69
C HIS A 51 10.55 -0.82 7.31
N GLU A 52 9.27 -0.46 7.21
CA GLU A 52 8.54 -0.41 5.94
C GLU A 52 9.19 0.53 4.92
N LEU A 53 9.73 1.69 5.36
CA LEU A 53 10.40 2.64 4.47
C LEU A 53 11.71 2.07 3.89
N ASP A 54 12.43 1.27 4.68
CA ASP A 54 13.63 0.59 4.20
C ASP A 54 13.26 -0.50 3.18
N CYS A 55 12.14 -1.20 3.40
CA CYS A 55 11.58 -2.12 2.41
C CYS A 55 11.17 -1.37 1.13
N ALA A 56 10.44 -0.25 1.25
CA ALA A 56 10.03 0.57 0.10
C ALA A 56 11.25 1.03 -0.73
N ARG A 57 12.33 1.44 -0.06
CA ARG A 57 13.56 1.85 -0.72
C ARG A 57 14.20 0.71 -1.51
N ARG A 58 14.33 -0.50 -0.89
CA ARG A 58 14.87 -1.70 -1.56
C ARG A 58 14.02 -2.11 -2.75
N VAL A 59 12.70 -2.10 -2.61
CA VAL A 59 11.74 -2.42 -3.68
C VAL A 59 11.87 -1.44 -4.85
N ALA A 60 11.92 -0.14 -4.58
CA ALA A 60 12.04 0.89 -5.62
C ALA A 60 13.40 0.79 -6.35
N GLU A 61 14.48 0.53 -5.61
CA GLU A 61 15.82 0.32 -6.18
C GLU A 61 15.86 -0.92 -7.07
N ALA A 62 15.37 -2.06 -6.59
CA ALA A 62 15.29 -3.30 -7.38
C ALA A 62 14.40 -3.14 -8.62
N ALA A 63 13.35 -2.34 -8.54
CA ALA A 63 12.50 -2.00 -9.67
C ALA A 63 13.12 -0.99 -10.63
N GLY A 64 14.20 -0.30 -10.25
CA GLY A 64 14.83 0.76 -11.06
C GLY A 64 13.93 1.98 -11.25
N VAL A 65 13.10 2.35 -10.26
CA VAL A 65 12.18 3.47 -10.34
C VAL A 65 12.61 4.64 -9.45
N GLU A 66 12.26 5.86 -9.84
CA GLU A 66 12.44 7.04 -8.99
C GLU A 66 11.64 6.85 -7.71
N HIS A 67 12.26 7.12 -6.55
CA HIS A 67 11.64 6.98 -5.24
C HIS A 67 11.74 8.28 -4.44
N LEU A 68 10.61 8.79 -4.03
CA LEU A 68 10.49 9.98 -3.19
C LEU A 68 9.90 9.59 -1.83
N VAL A 69 10.49 10.14 -0.77
CA VAL A 69 9.97 10.00 0.59
C VAL A 69 9.57 11.40 1.07
N VAL A 70 8.32 11.54 1.51
CA VAL A 70 7.77 12.78 2.05
C VAL A 70 7.59 12.65 3.55
N ASP A 71 8.07 13.63 4.30
CA ASP A 71 7.85 13.73 5.73
C ASP A 71 6.56 14.52 5.98
N ILE A 72 5.62 13.90 6.70
CA ILE A 72 4.38 14.52 7.19
C ILE A 72 4.22 14.15 8.67
N ASP A 73 3.50 14.95 9.42
CA ASP A 73 3.25 14.66 10.85
C ASP A 73 1.77 14.30 11.03
N LEU A 74 1.49 13.00 11.22
CA LEU A 74 0.19 12.50 11.65
C LEU A 74 0.22 12.02 13.11
N ALA A 75 1.38 12.00 13.78
CA ALA A 75 1.46 11.58 15.17
C ALA A 75 0.61 12.48 16.07
N GLY A 76 0.56 13.79 15.79
CA GLY A 76 -0.27 14.74 16.52
C GLY A 76 -1.78 14.54 16.32
N VAL A 77 -2.23 13.78 15.32
CA VAL A 77 -3.64 13.44 15.09
C VAL A 77 -4.10 12.38 16.10
N GLY A 78 -3.24 11.40 16.41
CA GLY A 78 -3.54 10.32 17.37
C GLY A 78 -4.62 9.36 16.90
N GLY A 79 -5.22 8.63 17.85
CA GLY A 79 -6.41 7.80 17.62
C GLY A 79 -6.16 6.48 16.89
N SER A 80 -4.89 6.06 16.73
CA SER A 80 -4.54 4.80 16.09
C SER A 80 -3.38 4.10 16.80
N ALA A 81 -3.47 2.78 16.94
CA ALA A 81 -2.37 1.95 17.45
C ALA A 81 -1.12 1.99 16.57
N LEU A 82 -1.19 2.51 15.36
CA LEU A 82 -0.04 2.67 14.46
C LEU A 82 0.71 4.00 14.68
N LEU A 83 0.13 4.94 15.43
CA LEU A 83 0.72 6.25 15.72
C LEU A 83 1.04 6.41 17.22
N ASP A 84 0.20 5.87 18.09
CA ASP A 84 0.28 6.05 19.54
C ASP A 84 0.82 4.77 20.22
N GLU A 85 2.01 4.84 20.81
CA GLU A 85 2.62 3.72 21.53
C GLU A 85 1.87 3.30 22.79
N ALA A 86 1.02 4.18 23.35
CA ALA A 86 0.18 3.84 24.47
C ALA A 86 -0.99 2.92 24.09
N ILE A 87 -1.30 2.81 22.79
CA ILE A 87 -2.35 1.92 22.27
C ILE A 87 -1.69 0.64 21.74
N ALA A 88 -1.98 -0.51 22.37
CA ALA A 88 -1.42 -1.77 21.93
C ALA A 88 -1.95 -2.17 20.53
N VAL A 89 -1.07 -2.68 19.67
CA VAL A 89 -1.48 -3.33 18.42
C VAL A 89 -2.15 -4.65 18.76
N PRO A 90 -3.39 -4.91 18.29
CA PRO A 90 -4.07 -6.18 18.53
C PRO A 90 -3.24 -7.37 18.05
N LYS A 91 -3.26 -8.45 18.83
CA LYS A 91 -2.60 -9.72 18.52
C LYS A 91 -3.62 -10.84 18.65
N HIS A 92 -3.58 -11.79 17.72
CA HIS A 92 -4.49 -12.93 17.70
C HIS A 92 -3.68 -14.23 17.57
N ALA A 93 -4.25 -15.33 18.04
CA ALA A 93 -3.61 -16.64 17.96
C ALA A 93 -3.50 -17.11 16.49
N ASP A 94 -4.55 -16.84 15.70
CA ASP A 94 -4.64 -17.23 14.30
C ASP A 94 -5.65 -16.31 13.55
N ALA A 95 -5.82 -16.54 12.26
CA ALA A 95 -6.72 -15.77 11.41
C ALA A 95 -8.20 -15.95 11.77
N ASP A 96 -8.61 -17.09 12.29
CA ASP A 96 -10.00 -17.33 12.69
C ASP A 96 -10.34 -16.56 13.97
N ALA A 97 -9.41 -16.52 14.95
CA ALA A 97 -9.53 -15.67 16.14
C ALA A 97 -9.56 -14.17 15.78
N MET A 98 -8.79 -13.74 14.79
CA MET A 98 -8.82 -12.37 14.26
C MET A 98 -10.20 -12.04 13.68
N VAL A 99 -10.77 -12.91 12.83
CA VAL A 99 -12.10 -12.73 12.24
C VAL A 99 -13.18 -12.70 13.32
N ALA A 100 -13.10 -13.56 14.33
CA ALA A 100 -14.03 -13.58 15.45
C ALA A 100 -13.97 -12.29 16.30
N ALA A 101 -12.83 -11.60 16.32
CA ALA A 101 -12.67 -10.32 17.00
C ALA A 101 -13.13 -9.11 16.18
N THR A 102 -13.53 -9.28 14.91
CA THR A 102 -14.04 -8.20 14.06
C THR A 102 -15.33 -7.63 14.68
N GLY A 103 -15.48 -6.30 14.65
CA GLY A 103 -16.61 -5.62 15.30
C GLY A 103 -16.38 -5.24 16.77
N THR A 104 -15.19 -5.55 17.32
CA THR A 104 -14.81 -5.18 18.71
C THR A 104 -14.05 -3.85 18.81
N GLY A 105 -14.04 -3.07 17.73
CA GLY A 105 -13.41 -1.75 17.70
C GLY A 105 -14.01 -0.79 18.74
N PRO A 106 -13.34 0.37 19.00
CA PRO A 106 -13.81 1.35 19.99
C PRO A 106 -15.27 1.74 19.77
N GLY A 107 -16.10 1.61 20.80
CA GLY A 107 -17.54 1.91 20.73
C GLY A 107 -18.37 0.90 19.96
N GLY A 108 -17.88 -0.33 19.68
CA GLY A 108 -18.59 -1.35 18.89
C GLY A 108 -18.52 -1.09 17.37
N SER A 109 -17.55 -0.30 16.93
CA SER A 109 -17.34 0.00 15.52
C SER A 109 -16.63 -1.17 14.81
N ASP A 110 -16.96 -1.41 13.54
CA ASP A 110 -16.22 -2.31 12.66
C ASP A 110 -14.88 -1.73 12.17
N ILE A 111 -14.60 -0.45 12.50
CA ILE A 111 -13.33 0.20 12.15
C ILE A 111 -12.27 -0.19 13.19
N PRO A 112 -11.18 -0.85 12.76
CA PRO A 112 -10.16 -1.32 13.68
C PRO A 112 -9.35 -0.17 14.28
N ILE A 113 -8.79 -0.40 15.49
CA ILE A 113 -7.95 0.56 16.21
C ILE A 113 -6.64 0.90 15.47
N THR A 114 -6.26 0.09 14.47
CA THR A 114 -5.11 0.31 13.58
C THR A 114 -5.41 1.28 12.43
N TYR A 115 -6.67 1.70 12.27
CA TYR A 115 -7.02 2.74 11.30
C TYR A 115 -6.38 4.08 11.69
N VAL A 116 -5.59 4.64 10.79
CA VAL A 116 -5.07 6.00 10.93
C VAL A 116 -6.05 6.96 10.25
N PRO A 117 -6.67 7.91 11.00
CA PRO A 117 -7.72 8.75 10.46
C PRO A 117 -7.31 9.47 9.17
N ALA A 118 -8.07 9.24 8.09
CA ALA A 118 -7.93 9.84 6.77
C ALA A 118 -6.52 9.73 6.15
N ARG A 119 -5.71 8.74 6.54
CA ARG A 119 -4.32 8.60 6.07
C ARG A 119 -4.24 8.53 4.55
N ASN A 120 -5.06 7.70 3.90
CA ASN A 120 -5.04 7.58 2.45
C ASN A 120 -5.47 8.87 1.75
N THR A 121 -6.33 9.68 2.37
CA THR A 121 -6.70 11.01 1.84
C THR A 121 -5.49 11.95 1.81
N VAL A 122 -4.71 11.99 2.89
CA VAL A 122 -3.49 12.81 2.96
C VAL A 122 -2.46 12.33 1.93
N PHE A 123 -2.25 11.02 1.84
CA PHE A 123 -1.29 10.43 0.89
C PHE A 123 -1.69 10.66 -0.56
N LEU A 124 -2.95 10.46 -0.90
CA LEU A 124 -3.46 10.71 -2.24
C LEU A 124 -3.43 12.21 -2.60
N ALA A 125 -3.64 13.11 -1.64
CA ALA A 125 -3.51 14.55 -1.88
C ALA A 125 -2.07 14.96 -2.22
N HIS A 126 -1.08 14.40 -1.53
CA HIS A 126 0.34 14.57 -1.88
C HIS A 126 0.68 13.95 -3.24
N ALA A 127 0.17 12.74 -3.52
CA ALA A 127 0.37 12.08 -4.80
C ALA A 127 -0.23 12.89 -5.95
N LEU A 128 -1.40 13.50 -5.73
CA LEU A 128 -2.07 14.39 -6.68
C LEU A 128 -1.20 15.61 -7.01
N ALA A 129 -0.67 16.28 -5.99
CA ALA A 129 0.22 17.43 -6.18
C ALA A 129 1.50 17.06 -6.92
N LEU A 130 2.09 15.91 -6.58
CA LEU A 130 3.28 15.39 -7.27
C LEU A 130 2.97 15.04 -8.73
N ALA A 131 1.85 14.38 -8.99
CA ALA A 131 1.41 14.00 -10.33
C ALA A 131 1.26 15.25 -11.22
N GLU A 132 0.58 16.27 -10.74
CA GLU A 132 0.41 17.54 -11.47
C GLU A 132 1.77 18.19 -11.77
N ALA A 133 2.67 18.25 -10.78
CA ALA A 133 4.01 18.83 -10.93
C ALA A 133 4.90 18.04 -11.92
N ARG A 134 4.67 16.74 -12.07
CA ARG A 134 5.44 15.85 -12.95
C ARG A 134 4.76 15.58 -14.31
N GLY A 135 3.58 16.15 -14.56
CA GLY A 135 2.78 15.90 -15.75
C GLY A 135 2.23 14.48 -15.82
N ALA A 136 2.15 13.78 -14.69
CA ALA A 136 1.49 12.48 -14.56
C ALA A 136 -0.02 12.65 -14.43
N ARG A 137 -0.78 11.66 -14.90
CA ARG A 137 -2.24 11.66 -14.84
C ARG A 137 -2.80 10.42 -14.15
N ASP A 138 -1.92 9.51 -13.77
CA ASP A 138 -2.26 8.19 -13.25
C ASP A 138 -1.68 8.06 -11.84
N LEU A 139 -2.57 7.81 -10.86
CA LEU A 139 -2.22 7.53 -9.48
C LEU A 139 -2.53 6.07 -9.19
N PHE A 140 -1.59 5.35 -8.61
CA PHE A 140 -1.78 3.95 -8.21
C PHE A 140 -1.76 3.83 -6.69
N ILE A 141 -2.76 3.12 -6.15
CA ILE A 141 -2.86 2.81 -4.72
C ILE A 141 -3.16 1.33 -4.52
N GLY A 142 -2.37 0.68 -3.65
CA GLY A 142 -2.48 -0.75 -3.34
C GLY A 142 -3.49 -1.04 -2.21
N VAL A 143 -4.71 -0.49 -2.29
CA VAL A 143 -5.77 -0.82 -1.33
C VAL A 143 -6.49 -2.10 -1.72
N ASN A 144 -6.94 -2.85 -0.70
CA ASN A 144 -7.74 -4.05 -0.83
C ASN A 144 -9.01 -3.90 0.02
N ALA A 145 -10.15 -4.27 -0.51
CA ALA A 145 -11.45 -4.19 0.16
C ALA A 145 -12.05 -5.56 0.50
N VAL A 146 -11.47 -6.66 0.00
CA VAL A 146 -12.04 -8.02 0.13
C VAL A 146 -11.67 -8.66 1.46
N ASP A 147 -10.36 -8.67 1.80
CA ASP A 147 -9.88 -9.38 2.98
C ASP A 147 -10.06 -8.56 4.27
N TYR A 148 -10.08 -7.23 4.14
CA TYR A 148 -10.20 -6.35 5.30
C TYR A 148 -10.81 -5.00 4.92
N SER A 149 -12.14 -4.94 4.90
CA SER A 149 -12.92 -3.77 4.49
C SER A 149 -13.12 -2.71 5.60
N GLY A 150 -12.44 -2.87 6.76
CA GLY A 150 -12.65 -2.00 7.93
C GLY A 150 -12.18 -0.55 7.76
N TYR A 151 -11.33 -0.25 6.80
CA TYR A 151 -10.82 1.12 6.59
C TYR A 151 -11.72 1.91 5.63
N PRO A 152 -12.35 3.01 6.11
CA PRO A 152 -13.26 3.82 5.29
C PRO A 152 -12.62 4.36 4.02
N ASP A 153 -11.31 4.70 4.08
CA ASP A 153 -10.53 5.28 3.00
C ASP A 153 -9.86 4.23 2.07
N CYS A 154 -10.36 2.99 2.12
CA CYS A 154 -10.03 1.92 1.16
C CYS A 154 -11.23 1.51 0.30
N ARG A 155 -12.40 2.10 0.51
CA ARG A 155 -13.64 1.71 -0.16
C ARG A 155 -13.71 2.23 -1.60
N PRO A 156 -14.40 1.51 -2.52
CA PRO A 156 -14.56 1.94 -3.91
C PRO A 156 -15.18 3.33 -4.05
N GLU A 157 -16.22 3.62 -3.22
CA GLU A 157 -16.94 4.89 -3.25
C GLU A 157 -16.03 6.06 -2.84
N TYR A 158 -15.13 5.83 -1.87
CA TYR A 158 -14.16 6.82 -1.46
C TYR A 158 -13.18 7.14 -2.60
N LEU A 159 -12.62 6.11 -3.26
CA LEU A 159 -11.68 6.31 -4.37
C LEU A 159 -12.34 7.05 -5.56
N ALA A 160 -13.58 6.70 -5.89
CA ALA A 160 -14.35 7.39 -6.92
C ALA A 160 -14.61 8.86 -6.57
N ALA A 161 -14.94 9.14 -5.30
CA ALA A 161 -15.15 10.52 -4.83
C ALA A 161 -13.83 11.32 -4.83
N PHE A 162 -12.71 10.69 -4.45
CA PHE A 162 -11.39 11.33 -4.52
C PHE A 162 -11.01 11.67 -5.96
N GLU A 163 -11.18 10.74 -6.91
CA GLU A 163 -10.93 10.98 -8.33
C GLU A 163 -11.79 12.12 -8.87
N ALA A 164 -13.08 12.15 -8.51
CA ALA A 164 -13.98 13.23 -8.91
C ALA A 164 -13.49 14.57 -8.38
N MET A 165 -13.12 14.66 -7.10
CA MET A 165 -12.56 15.84 -6.45
C MET A 165 -11.25 16.27 -7.13
N ALA A 166 -10.32 15.34 -7.37
CA ALA A 166 -9.05 15.62 -8.03
C ALA A 166 -9.22 16.24 -9.41
N ASN A 167 -10.22 15.78 -10.16
CA ASN A 167 -10.56 16.29 -11.49
C ASN A 167 -11.30 17.66 -11.46
N LEU A 168 -11.69 18.15 -10.29
CA LEU A 168 -12.19 19.52 -10.10
C LEU A 168 -11.11 20.45 -9.58
N ALA A 169 -10.12 19.92 -8.85
CA ALA A 169 -9.17 20.68 -8.06
C ALA A 169 -7.84 20.97 -8.78
N THR A 170 -7.56 20.30 -9.91
CA THR A 170 -6.26 20.41 -10.58
C THR A 170 -6.35 21.22 -11.87
N ARG A 171 -5.29 21.99 -12.14
CA ARG A 171 -5.15 22.73 -13.39
C ARG A 171 -5.20 21.80 -14.60
N ALA A 172 -4.49 20.66 -14.54
CA ALA A 172 -4.45 19.69 -15.62
C ALA A 172 -5.87 19.23 -16.02
N ALA A 173 -6.72 18.92 -15.04
CA ALA A 173 -8.09 18.47 -15.31
C ALA A 173 -8.96 19.59 -15.89
N VAL A 174 -8.81 20.83 -15.41
CA VAL A 174 -9.51 22.00 -15.96
C VAL A 174 -9.10 22.27 -17.42
N GLU A 175 -7.85 21.99 -17.77
CA GLU A 175 -7.33 22.06 -19.15
C GLU A 175 -7.70 20.84 -20.02
N GLY A 176 -8.55 19.92 -19.50
CA GLY A 176 -9.03 18.76 -20.24
C GLY A 176 -8.18 17.48 -20.08
N HIS A 177 -7.19 17.49 -19.20
CA HIS A 177 -6.29 16.38 -18.91
C HIS A 177 -6.71 15.67 -17.63
N ARG A 178 -7.65 14.73 -17.75
CA ARG A 178 -8.19 14.00 -16.59
C ARG A 178 -7.16 13.14 -15.91
N LEU A 179 -7.22 13.14 -14.59
CA LEU A 179 -6.49 12.22 -13.72
C LEU A 179 -7.32 10.96 -13.46
N VAL A 180 -6.66 9.82 -13.34
CA VAL A 180 -7.24 8.52 -13.03
C VAL A 180 -6.61 7.94 -11.76
N VAL A 181 -7.42 7.40 -10.87
CA VAL A 181 -6.98 6.67 -9.68
C VAL A 181 -7.13 5.17 -9.92
N HIS A 182 -6.02 4.48 -10.01
CA HIS A 182 -5.94 3.04 -10.20
C HIS A 182 -5.83 2.32 -8.85
N ALA A 183 -6.74 1.40 -8.59
CA ALA A 183 -6.71 0.51 -7.42
C ALA A 183 -6.79 -0.96 -7.88
N PRO A 184 -5.72 -1.50 -8.50
CA PRO A 184 -5.77 -2.78 -9.21
C PRO A 184 -5.96 -3.99 -8.30
N LEU A 185 -5.86 -3.82 -6.98
CA LEU A 185 -6.00 -4.88 -5.98
C LEU A 185 -7.36 -4.85 -5.27
N LEU A 186 -8.21 -3.87 -5.56
CA LEU A 186 -9.39 -3.53 -4.77
C LEU A 186 -10.35 -4.71 -4.58
N THR A 187 -10.51 -5.56 -5.58
CA THR A 187 -11.44 -6.69 -5.62
C THR A 187 -10.77 -8.06 -5.54
N LEU A 188 -9.46 -8.09 -5.31
CA LEU A 188 -8.70 -9.34 -5.25
C LEU A 188 -8.59 -9.83 -3.81
N THR A 189 -8.61 -11.15 -3.62
CA THR A 189 -8.21 -11.79 -2.38
C THR A 189 -6.69 -11.69 -2.19
N LYS A 190 -6.21 -11.88 -0.96
CA LYS A 190 -4.77 -11.85 -0.67
C LYS A 190 -4.01 -12.91 -1.48
N ALA A 191 -4.59 -14.09 -1.65
CA ALA A 191 -4.04 -15.15 -2.49
C ALA A 191 -3.89 -14.73 -3.97
N GLU A 192 -4.91 -14.08 -4.53
CA GLU A 192 -4.86 -13.58 -5.91
C GLU A 192 -3.83 -12.46 -6.08
N ILE A 193 -3.69 -11.56 -5.08
CA ILE A 193 -2.66 -10.52 -5.06
C ILE A 193 -1.27 -11.14 -5.08
N ILE A 194 -1.02 -12.13 -4.22
CA ILE A 194 0.26 -12.85 -4.15
C ILE A 194 0.54 -13.57 -5.46
N GLY A 195 -0.42 -14.34 -5.98
CA GLY A 195 -0.27 -15.05 -7.25
C GLY A 195 0.06 -14.10 -8.41
N ARG A 196 -0.61 -12.94 -8.47
CA ARG A 196 -0.34 -11.91 -9.49
C ARG A 196 1.05 -11.31 -9.34
N GLY A 197 1.47 -11.01 -8.10
CA GLY A 197 2.81 -10.47 -7.85
C GLY A 197 3.91 -11.46 -8.20
N VAL A 198 3.76 -12.75 -7.84
CA VAL A 198 4.71 -13.81 -8.24
C VAL A 198 4.80 -13.91 -9.77
N ALA A 199 3.67 -13.88 -10.48
CA ALA A 199 3.66 -13.90 -11.94
C ALA A 199 4.35 -12.67 -12.57
N LEU A 200 4.39 -11.54 -11.86
CA LEU A 200 5.09 -10.31 -12.26
C LEU A 200 6.53 -10.24 -11.75
N GLY A 201 7.03 -11.27 -11.07
CA GLY A 201 8.41 -11.35 -10.58
C GLY A 201 8.66 -10.54 -9.30
N VAL A 202 7.61 -10.28 -8.50
CA VAL A 202 7.76 -9.61 -7.20
C VAL A 202 8.52 -10.52 -6.24
N ASP A 203 9.60 -10.03 -5.66
CA ASP A 203 10.29 -10.67 -4.54
C ASP A 203 9.71 -10.18 -3.22
N TYR A 204 8.83 -10.98 -2.65
CA TYR A 204 8.17 -10.66 -1.37
C TYR A 204 9.09 -10.74 -0.15
N ALA A 205 10.32 -11.28 -0.26
CA ALA A 205 11.32 -11.22 0.80
C ALA A 205 11.79 -9.76 1.08
N MET A 206 11.63 -8.87 0.10
CA MET A 206 11.96 -7.45 0.25
C MET A 206 10.85 -6.64 0.96
N THR A 207 9.70 -7.25 1.25
CA THR A 207 8.52 -6.55 1.77
C THR A 207 8.28 -6.80 3.26
N SER A 208 7.72 -5.81 3.96
CA SER A 208 7.24 -5.94 5.33
C SER A 208 5.82 -5.44 5.45
N THR A 209 4.95 -6.24 6.11
CA THR A 209 3.55 -5.86 6.39
C THR A 209 3.25 -5.80 7.89
N CYS A 210 4.18 -6.21 8.73
CA CYS A 210 3.97 -6.29 10.19
C CYS A 210 3.72 -4.91 10.79
N TYR A 211 2.67 -4.79 11.62
CA TYR A 211 2.33 -3.55 12.34
C TYR A 211 3.20 -3.33 13.57
N ASP A 212 3.89 -4.36 14.05
CA ASP A 212 4.67 -4.34 15.28
C ASP A 212 5.86 -5.31 15.16
N PRO A 213 6.83 -5.01 14.25
CA PRO A 213 8.01 -5.84 14.04
C PRO A 213 8.95 -5.77 15.25
N ALA A 214 9.73 -6.82 15.43
CA ALA A 214 10.83 -6.81 16.39
C ALA A 214 11.93 -5.82 15.97
N PRO A 215 12.86 -5.45 16.90
CA PRO A 215 13.93 -4.48 16.59
C PRO A 215 14.85 -4.88 15.44
N ASP A 216 14.99 -6.17 15.14
CA ASP A 216 15.75 -6.71 14.02
C ASP A 216 14.96 -6.70 12.69
N GLY A 217 13.67 -6.27 12.71
CA GLY A 217 12.77 -6.22 11.58
C GLY A 217 11.99 -7.50 11.33
N SER A 218 12.16 -8.57 12.13
CA SER A 218 11.36 -9.78 12.03
C SER A 218 9.90 -9.52 12.37
N ALA A 219 8.99 -10.18 11.65
CA ALA A 219 7.57 -9.98 11.80
C ALA A 219 7.05 -10.65 13.09
N CYS A 220 6.08 -10.01 13.76
CA CYS A 220 5.55 -10.53 15.03
C CYS A 220 4.69 -11.80 14.88
N GLY A 221 4.21 -12.14 13.69
CA GLY A 221 3.37 -13.32 13.43
C GLY A 221 1.91 -13.22 13.86
N HIS A 222 1.53 -12.29 14.74
CA HIS A 222 0.25 -12.30 15.44
C HIS A 222 -0.65 -11.08 15.19
N CYS A 223 -0.15 -10.00 14.55
CA CYS A 223 -1.01 -8.88 14.18
C CYS A 223 -1.82 -9.22 12.93
N ASP A 224 -2.93 -8.49 12.71
CA ASP A 224 -3.84 -8.72 11.58
C ASP A 224 -3.08 -8.81 10.24
N ALA A 225 -2.12 -7.92 10.02
CA ALA A 225 -1.36 -7.91 8.77
C ALA A 225 -0.46 -9.15 8.59
N CYS A 226 0.12 -9.69 9.67
CA CYS A 226 0.89 -10.93 9.63
C CYS A 226 -0.01 -12.13 9.34
N LEU A 227 -1.15 -12.23 10.02
CA LEU A 227 -2.09 -13.34 9.84
C LEU A 227 -2.71 -13.35 8.44
N LEU A 228 -3.13 -12.19 7.94
CA LEU A 228 -3.64 -12.06 6.57
C LEU A 228 -2.57 -12.41 5.53
N ARG A 229 -1.33 -12.00 5.76
CA ARG A 229 -0.22 -12.34 4.89
C ARG A 229 0.02 -13.85 4.88
N ALA A 230 0.22 -14.47 6.04
CA ALA A 230 0.49 -15.91 6.15
C ALA A 230 -0.62 -16.75 5.51
N ARG A 231 -1.89 -16.43 5.81
CA ARG A 231 -3.05 -17.07 5.18
C ARG A 231 -3.05 -16.89 3.67
N GLY A 232 -2.81 -15.66 3.18
CA GLY A 232 -2.78 -15.37 1.75
C GLY A 232 -1.71 -16.19 1.00
N PHE A 233 -0.51 -16.36 1.57
CA PHE A 233 0.54 -17.21 1.01
C PHE A 233 0.14 -18.68 1.01
N ALA A 234 -0.45 -19.18 2.10
CA ALA A 234 -0.94 -20.56 2.21
C ALA A 234 -2.03 -20.84 1.16
N ASP A 235 -3.01 -19.96 1.03
CA ASP A 235 -4.12 -20.05 0.07
C ASP A 235 -3.64 -19.94 -1.38
N ALA A 236 -2.56 -19.18 -1.63
CA ALA A 236 -1.92 -19.09 -2.94
C ALA A 236 -1.03 -20.31 -3.28
N GLY A 237 -0.77 -21.19 -2.33
CA GLY A 237 0.17 -22.32 -2.50
C GLY A 237 1.63 -21.89 -2.69
N VAL A 238 2.00 -20.71 -2.17
CA VAL A 238 3.35 -20.13 -2.27
C VAL A 238 3.96 -20.04 -0.89
N ALA A 239 5.24 -20.38 -0.75
CA ALA A 239 5.94 -20.23 0.53
C ALA A 239 6.08 -18.74 0.88
N ASP A 240 5.71 -18.34 2.11
CA ASP A 240 5.94 -16.98 2.61
C ASP A 240 7.43 -16.79 2.95
N PRO A 241 8.14 -15.87 2.29
CA PRO A 241 9.54 -15.62 2.56
C PRO A 241 9.79 -14.72 3.79
N THR A 242 8.75 -14.37 4.54
CA THR A 242 8.86 -13.50 5.72
C THR A 242 9.67 -14.20 6.83
N THR A 243 10.61 -13.45 7.42
CA THR A 243 11.24 -13.86 8.67
C THR A 243 10.33 -13.48 9.82
N TYR A 244 9.87 -14.45 10.59
CA TYR A 244 9.09 -14.27 11.80
C TYR A 244 10.00 -14.35 13.04
N ALA A 245 9.64 -13.65 14.13
CA ALA A 245 10.35 -13.73 15.39
C ALA A 245 10.30 -15.17 15.98
N GLU A 246 11.30 -15.58 16.78
CA GLU A 246 11.45 -16.97 17.24
C GLU A 246 10.24 -17.54 18.01
N ASP A 247 9.46 -16.66 18.67
CA ASP A 247 8.24 -17.05 19.40
C ASP A 247 6.96 -16.89 18.54
N ALA A 248 7.10 -16.56 17.28
CA ALA A 248 6.02 -16.28 16.34
C ALA A 248 5.89 -17.40 15.33
N GLY A 249 5.17 -18.45 15.69
CA GLY A 249 4.66 -19.40 14.71
C GLY A 249 3.28 -18.95 14.21
N PRO A 250 3.02 -18.92 12.89
CA PRO A 250 1.66 -18.81 12.40
C PRO A 250 0.85 -20.07 12.74
#